data_8a352d09c4ac32933241b6a8a0b6b38c
#
_entry.id   8a352d09c4ac32933241b6a8a0b6b38c
#
_cell.length_a   1.000
_cell.length_b   1.000
_cell.length_c   1.000
_cell.angle_alpha   90.00
_cell.angle_beta   90.00
_cell.angle_gamma   90.00
#
_symmetry.space_group_name_H-M   'P 1'
#
loop_
_entity.id
_entity.type
_entity.pdbx_description
1 polymer ?
#
loop_
_entity_poly.entity_id
_entity_poly.type
_entity_poly.pdbx_seq_one_letter_code
_entity_poly.pdbx_strand_id
1 'polypeptide(L)'
;MNRLKHYLLNMQSNTTTYREMYDGESILMFPNREPEVQYDPVYWHEDISCEISYTHKLAYSKPTLTWSIPVEKLGFDTVTSAAADYCLRAFIPYIDELNTGLYNRSRPDDENGKYYIHKPGGEVLVRNTAYFALRLQKDYINGSGNTVYLPDDDVSRPPKMCLCIRMQVQLPKGKLRKAIQMLCRDLPAAVDMFIARFDIVKFNQAIALSKKQADIRAWLQKSDYCAFIANGSILPRAKTTDLPLTGAIPFCSTPNGEIEVCGVRGMAIRRGVTVITGGGYSGKSTLLDAISAGIYDHCLGDGRELCITDASAMTISAEDGRSVKSVNISPFIKWLPGGDTRDFSTDHASGSTSQAANIMEAVDCGAKPLLID
;
A
#
# COMPACT_ATOMS: atom_id res chain seq x y z
N MET A 1 -3.60 22.42 -14.75
CA MET A 1 -4.75 22.84 -13.88
C MET A 1 -5.56 24.02 -14.40
N ASN A 2 -4.98 25.02 -15.05
CA ASN A 2 -5.75 26.14 -15.65
C ASN A 2 -6.82 25.68 -16.66
N ARG A 3 -6.51 24.65 -17.45
CA ARG A 3 -7.45 24.07 -18.41
C ARG A 3 -8.62 23.36 -17.71
N LEU A 4 -8.36 22.55 -16.67
CA LEU A 4 -9.40 21.96 -15.84
C LEU A 4 -10.30 23.03 -15.21
N LYS A 5 -9.71 24.11 -14.71
CA LYS A 5 -10.44 25.25 -14.18
C LYS A 5 -11.37 25.88 -15.23
N HIS A 6 -10.88 26.03 -16.48
CA HIS A 6 -11.67 26.58 -17.59
C HIS A 6 -12.85 25.66 -17.93
N TYR A 7 -12.64 24.35 -18.02
CA TYR A 7 -13.72 23.38 -18.20
C TYR A 7 -14.78 23.47 -17.11
N LEU A 8 -14.36 23.44 -15.85
CA LEU A 8 -15.28 23.50 -14.72
C LEU A 8 -16.05 24.82 -14.67
N LEU A 9 -15.44 25.95 -15.08
CA LEU A 9 -16.13 27.25 -15.14
C LEU A 9 -17.16 27.31 -16.25
N ASN A 10 -16.97 26.59 -17.36
CA ASN A 10 -17.87 26.53 -18.47
C ASN A 10 -19.05 25.57 -18.29
N MET A 11 -18.98 24.70 -17.24
CA MET A 11 -20.11 23.84 -16.88
C MET A 11 -21.30 24.70 -16.45
N GLN A 12 -22.48 24.39 -16.97
CA GLN A 12 -23.71 25.11 -16.61
C GLN A 12 -23.98 24.90 -15.11
N SER A 13 -24.33 25.96 -14.41
CA SER A 13 -24.50 26.00 -12.96
C SER A 13 -25.57 25.02 -12.42
N ASN A 14 -26.37 24.42 -13.26
CA ASN A 14 -27.43 23.47 -12.92
C ASN A 14 -27.06 22.01 -13.17
N THR A 15 -25.84 21.68 -13.67
CA THR A 15 -25.46 20.30 -13.88
C THR A 15 -25.01 19.69 -12.53
N THR A 16 -25.78 18.76 -12.04
CA THR A 16 -25.45 17.94 -10.85
C THR A 16 -24.38 16.89 -11.15
N THR A 17 -23.95 16.79 -12.40
CA THR A 17 -23.04 15.74 -12.88
C THR A 17 -21.75 16.37 -13.40
N TYR A 18 -20.62 15.89 -12.89
CA TYR A 18 -19.28 16.26 -13.36
C TYR A 18 -18.85 15.49 -14.62
N ARG A 19 -19.83 14.99 -15.42
CA ARG A 19 -19.57 14.13 -16.58
C ARG A 19 -18.67 14.82 -17.63
N GLU A 20 -18.94 16.09 -17.92
CA GLU A 20 -18.20 16.86 -18.91
C GLU A 20 -16.69 16.99 -18.59
N MET A 21 -16.31 16.87 -17.32
CA MET A 21 -14.91 16.86 -16.88
C MET A 21 -14.14 15.67 -17.47
N TYR A 22 -14.82 14.54 -17.71
CA TYR A 22 -14.23 13.32 -18.27
C TYR A 22 -14.33 13.27 -19.79
N ASP A 23 -15.35 13.89 -20.37
CA ASP A 23 -15.61 13.81 -21.80
C ASP A 23 -14.82 14.88 -22.59
N GLY A 24 -14.47 16.00 -21.94
CA GLY A 24 -13.97 17.20 -22.62
C GLY A 24 -12.60 17.07 -23.30
N GLU A 25 -11.71 16.18 -22.83
CA GLU A 25 -10.40 15.99 -23.46
C GLU A 25 -10.34 14.83 -24.45
N SER A 26 -11.14 13.79 -24.29
CA SER A 26 -11.20 12.68 -25.25
C SER A 26 -11.69 13.14 -26.62
N ILE A 27 -12.59 14.12 -26.66
CA ILE A 27 -13.13 14.70 -27.89
C ILE A 27 -12.09 15.61 -28.59
N LEU A 28 -11.23 16.29 -27.83
CA LEU A 28 -10.24 17.22 -28.38
C LEU A 28 -8.93 16.54 -28.80
N MET A 29 -8.63 15.37 -28.26
CA MET A 29 -7.37 14.67 -28.55
C MET A 29 -7.33 14.03 -29.92
N PHE A 30 -8.46 13.51 -30.43
CA PHE A 30 -8.52 12.74 -31.67
C PHE A 30 -9.83 12.98 -32.43
N PRO A 31 -9.98 14.14 -33.13
CA PRO A 31 -11.20 14.43 -33.84
C PRO A 31 -11.51 13.44 -34.99
N ASN A 32 -10.56 12.57 -35.35
CA ASN A 32 -10.67 11.62 -36.46
C ASN A 32 -10.48 10.16 -36.10
N ARG A 33 -10.42 9.80 -34.82
CA ARG A 33 -10.36 8.38 -34.37
C ARG A 33 -11.73 7.95 -33.85
N GLU A 34 -12.10 6.73 -34.24
CA GLU A 34 -13.31 6.08 -33.76
C GLU A 34 -13.37 5.99 -32.23
N PRO A 35 -14.55 6.05 -31.60
CA PRO A 35 -14.74 6.23 -30.15
C PRO A 35 -14.38 5.02 -29.27
N GLU A 36 -13.60 4.04 -29.76
CA GLU A 36 -13.33 2.79 -29.05
C GLU A 36 -12.24 2.84 -28.00
N VAL A 37 -11.43 3.91 -27.95
CA VAL A 37 -10.39 4.04 -26.91
C VAL A 37 -10.63 5.32 -26.12
N GLN A 38 -11.30 5.19 -24.99
CA GLN A 38 -11.50 6.27 -24.06
C GLN A 38 -10.23 6.45 -23.20
N TYR A 39 -9.44 7.48 -23.48
CA TYR A 39 -8.32 7.87 -22.64
C TYR A 39 -8.80 8.76 -21.51
N ASP A 40 -8.33 8.47 -20.28
CA ASP A 40 -8.59 9.34 -19.13
C ASP A 40 -7.92 10.70 -19.34
N PRO A 41 -8.62 11.83 -19.05
CA PRO A 41 -8.07 13.14 -19.27
C PRO A 41 -6.92 13.45 -18.34
N VAL A 42 -5.84 14.01 -18.90
CA VAL A 42 -4.63 14.40 -18.17
C VAL A 42 -4.53 15.92 -18.10
N TYR A 43 -4.38 16.44 -16.89
CA TYR A 43 -4.20 17.85 -16.60
C TYR A 43 -2.81 18.12 -16.02
N TRP A 44 -2.24 19.29 -16.33
CA TRP A 44 -0.88 19.63 -15.93
C TRP A 44 -0.83 20.75 -14.91
N HIS A 45 0.00 20.57 -13.91
CA HIS A 45 0.45 21.58 -12.97
C HIS A 45 1.97 21.69 -13.12
N GLU A 46 2.44 22.69 -13.87
CA GLU A 46 3.82 22.76 -14.37
C GLU A 46 4.18 21.48 -15.17
N ASP A 47 5.20 20.73 -14.74
CA ASP A 47 5.65 19.45 -15.29
C ASP A 47 5.09 18.21 -14.55
N ILE A 48 4.17 18.42 -13.60
CA ILE A 48 3.47 17.38 -12.87
C ILE A 48 2.14 17.11 -13.56
N SER A 49 1.87 15.86 -13.92
CA SER A 49 0.60 15.49 -14.51
C SER A 49 -0.39 14.96 -13.48
N CYS A 50 -1.67 15.22 -13.69
CA CYS A 50 -2.79 14.69 -12.95
C CYS A 50 -3.78 14.04 -13.92
N GLU A 51 -3.82 12.73 -13.92
CA GLU A 51 -4.81 11.95 -14.67
C GLU A 51 -6.08 11.84 -13.83
N ILE A 52 -7.25 12.09 -14.47
CA ILE A 52 -8.55 12.02 -13.80
C ILE A 52 -9.36 10.88 -14.43
N SER A 53 -9.69 9.88 -13.61
CA SER A 53 -10.48 8.74 -14.05
C SER A 53 -11.68 8.50 -13.14
N TYR A 54 -12.64 7.71 -13.61
CA TYR A 54 -13.78 7.26 -12.81
C TYR A 54 -13.93 5.75 -12.90
N THR A 55 -14.35 5.14 -11.80
CA THR A 55 -14.50 3.68 -11.73
C THR A 55 -15.88 3.19 -12.18
N HIS A 56 -16.88 4.07 -12.22
CA HIS A 56 -18.25 3.71 -12.58
C HIS A 56 -19.03 4.90 -13.14
N LYS A 57 -19.82 4.70 -14.20
CA LYS A 57 -20.61 5.75 -14.89
C LYS A 57 -21.53 6.56 -13.97
N LEU A 58 -21.93 6.03 -12.82
CA LEU A 58 -22.76 6.75 -11.83
C LEU A 58 -21.96 7.51 -10.77
N ALA A 59 -20.62 7.45 -10.80
CA ALA A 59 -19.74 8.00 -9.78
C ALA A 59 -18.94 9.23 -10.24
N TYR A 60 -19.47 10.03 -11.16
CA TYR A 60 -18.77 11.23 -11.67
C TYR A 60 -18.37 12.23 -10.58
N SER A 61 -19.06 12.23 -9.44
CA SER A 61 -18.67 13.06 -8.30
C SER A 61 -17.53 12.47 -7.44
N LYS A 62 -17.06 11.26 -7.78
CA LYS A 62 -15.97 10.56 -7.07
C LYS A 62 -14.82 10.18 -8.01
N PRO A 63 -14.14 11.16 -8.63
CA PRO A 63 -13.01 10.88 -9.49
C PRO A 63 -11.86 10.23 -8.71
N THR A 64 -11.16 9.36 -9.40
CA THR A 64 -9.83 8.91 -9.01
C THR A 64 -8.80 9.81 -9.70
N LEU A 65 -7.88 10.36 -8.93
CA LEU A 65 -6.79 11.19 -9.40
C LEU A 65 -5.48 10.44 -9.29
N THR A 66 -4.68 10.46 -10.34
CA THR A 66 -3.30 9.93 -10.31
C THR A 66 -2.34 11.07 -10.59
N TRP A 67 -1.64 11.51 -9.55
CA TRP A 67 -0.58 12.50 -9.65
C TRP A 67 0.71 11.83 -10.06
N SER A 68 1.36 12.30 -11.12
CA SER A 68 2.66 11.80 -11.60
C SER A 68 3.71 12.88 -11.41
N ILE A 69 4.56 12.71 -10.41
CA ILE A 69 5.59 13.66 -9.97
C ILE A 69 6.94 13.15 -10.44
N PRO A 70 7.70 13.88 -11.28
CA PRO A 70 9.05 13.48 -11.66
C PRO A 70 9.95 13.27 -10.44
N VAL A 71 10.62 12.12 -10.34
CA VAL A 71 11.44 11.76 -9.17
C VAL A 71 12.58 12.74 -8.93
N GLU A 72 13.08 13.39 -9.97
CA GLU A 72 14.11 14.43 -9.91
C GLU A 72 13.69 15.64 -9.04
N LYS A 73 12.38 15.95 -8.99
CA LYS A 73 11.84 17.01 -8.12
C LYS A 73 11.91 16.65 -6.64
N LEU A 74 11.97 15.38 -6.31
CA LEU A 74 12.10 14.88 -4.95
C LEU A 74 13.56 14.60 -4.55
N GLY A 75 14.50 14.74 -5.50
CA GLY A 75 15.93 14.64 -5.25
C GLY A 75 16.46 13.22 -5.07
N PHE A 76 15.79 12.20 -5.62
CA PHE A 76 16.24 10.81 -5.59
C PHE A 76 16.06 10.12 -6.95
N ASP A 77 16.72 8.96 -7.13
CA ASP A 77 16.65 8.10 -8.32
C ASP A 77 16.21 6.66 -7.99
N THR A 78 16.04 6.37 -6.71
CA THR A 78 15.70 5.02 -6.22
C THR A 78 14.23 4.66 -6.51
N VAL A 79 14.03 3.61 -7.31
CA VAL A 79 12.71 3.13 -7.75
C VAL A 79 12.42 1.76 -7.14
N THR A 80 11.89 1.76 -5.91
CA THR A 80 11.57 0.53 -5.17
C THR A 80 10.19 0.64 -4.51
N SER A 81 9.62 -0.48 -4.08
CA SER A 81 8.37 -0.49 -3.30
C SER A 81 8.51 0.28 -1.99
N ALA A 82 9.65 0.20 -1.32
CA ALA A 82 9.93 0.96 -0.10
C ALA A 82 9.97 2.48 -0.36
N ALA A 83 10.53 2.90 -1.48
CA ALA A 83 10.53 4.30 -1.90
C ALA A 83 9.09 4.80 -2.17
N ALA A 84 8.28 4.03 -2.89
CA ALA A 84 6.88 4.36 -3.16
C ALA A 84 6.04 4.41 -1.88
N ASP A 85 6.22 3.44 -0.98
CA ASP A 85 5.52 3.39 0.31
C ASP A 85 5.88 4.59 1.19
N TYR A 86 7.18 4.93 1.29
CA TYR A 86 7.61 6.12 2.02
C TYR A 86 6.98 7.39 1.46
N CYS A 87 7.00 7.57 0.15
CA CYS A 87 6.42 8.74 -0.50
C CYS A 87 4.91 8.85 -0.24
N LEU A 88 4.18 7.73 -0.29
CA LEU A 88 2.76 7.70 0.05
C LEU A 88 2.53 8.19 1.49
N ARG A 89 3.26 7.61 2.46
CA ARG A 89 3.15 7.99 3.88
C ARG A 89 3.50 9.46 4.11
N ALA A 90 4.52 9.96 3.43
CA ALA A 90 4.94 11.35 3.53
C ALA A 90 3.92 12.33 2.90
N PHE A 91 3.09 11.87 1.94
CA PHE A 91 2.06 12.68 1.31
C PHE A 91 0.74 12.74 2.12
N ILE A 92 0.41 11.69 2.89
CA ILE A 92 -0.84 11.60 3.67
C ILE A 92 -1.11 12.83 4.55
N PRO A 93 -0.14 13.38 5.32
CA PRO A 93 -0.39 14.52 6.19
C PRO A 93 -0.95 15.75 5.48
N TYR A 94 -0.52 16.02 4.25
CA TYR A 94 -1.03 17.14 3.45
C TYR A 94 -2.50 16.95 3.06
N ILE A 95 -2.90 15.73 2.78
CA ILE A 95 -4.31 15.40 2.48
C ILE A 95 -5.18 15.46 3.74
N ASP A 96 -4.66 15.00 4.87
CA ASP A 96 -5.36 15.10 6.16
C ASP A 96 -5.56 16.54 6.58
N GLU A 97 -4.57 17.43 6.34
CA GLU A 97 -4.69 18.86 6.60
C GLU A 97 -5.80 19.50 5.75
N LEU A 98 -5.88 19.15 4.45
CA LEU A 98 -6.99 19.61 3.60
C LEU A 98 -8.35 19.16 4.13
N ASN A 99 -8.48 17.92 4.59
CA ASN A 99 -9.72 17.43 5.20
C ASN A 99 -10.06 18.17 6.50
N THR A 100 -9.08 18.40 7.38
CA THR A 100 -9.28 19.16 8.64
C THR A 100 -9.79 20.57 8.34
N GLY A 101 -9.25 21.24 7.32
CA GLY A 101 -9.73 22.55 6.87
C GLY A 101 -11.17 22.54 6.37
N LEU A 102 -11.65 21.42 5.83
CA LEU A 102 -13.04 21.24 5.40
C LEU A 102 -13.99 21.10 6.60
N TYR A 103 -13.62 20.30 7.61
CA TYR A 103 -14.44 20.07 8.80
C TYR A 103 -14.64 21.32 9.66
N ASN A 104 -13.64 22.19 9.74
CA ASN A 104 -13.73 23.45 10.51
C ASN A 104 -14.73 24.46 9.91
N ARG A 105 -15.21 24.27 8.68
CA ARG A 105 -16.09 25.22 7.96
C ARG A 105 -17.51 24.73 7.73
N SER A 106 -17.82 23.47 8.00
CA SER A 106 -19.15 22.89 7.73
C SER A 106 -19.37 21.59 8.52
N ARG A 107 -20.64 21.21 8.72
CA ARG A 107 -20.98 19.88 9.23
C ARG A 107 -20.31 18.80 8.38
N PRO A 108 -19.95 17.63 8.96
CA PRO A 108 -19.30 16.52 8.24
C PRO A 108 -20.29 15.81 7.29
N ASP A 109 -20.81 16.55 6.31
CA ASP A 109 -21.65 16.03 5.24
C ASP A 109 -20.80 15.68 4.04
N ASP A 110 -20.96 14.48 3.49
CA ASP A 110 -20.36 14.04 2.23
C ASP A 110 -20.65 15.00 1.04
N GLU A 111 -21.68 15.82 1.16
CA GLU A 111 -22.07 16.84 0.18
C GLU A 111 -21.10 18.02 0.09
N ASN A 112 -20.21 18.18 1.05
CA ASN A 112 -19.28 19.32 1.12
C ASN A 112 -17.92 19.07 0.47
N GLY A 113 -17.68 17.90 -0.03
CA GLY A 113 -16.42 17.49 -0.62
C GLY A 113 -15.48 16.84 0.41
N LYS A 114 -14.67 15.87 -0.03
CA LYS A 114 -13.71 15.16 0.82
C LYS A 114 -12.59 14.58 -0.03
N TYR A 115 -11.40 14.46 0.55
CA TYR A 115 -10.25 13.82 -0.04
C TYR A 115 -10.02 12.45 0.61
N TYR A 116 -9.78 11.43 -0.20
CA TYR A 116 -9.51 10.05 0.26
C TYR A 116 -8.16 9.61 -0.27
N ILE A 117 -7.27 9.27 0.63
CA ILE A 117 -5.99 8.65 0.32
C ILE A 117 -5.85 7.36 1.12
N HIS A 118 -5.25 6.34 0.52
CA HIS A 118 -4.98 5.10 1.23
C HIS A 118 -3.98 5.33 2.36
N LYS A 119 -4.32 4.88 3.55
CA LYS A 119 -3.46 4.90 4.74
C LYS A 119 -2.95 3.49 5.01
N PRO A 120 -1.70 3.17 4.65
CA PRO A 120 -1.16 1.83 4.85
C PRO A 120 -0.92 1.53 6.33
N GLY A 121 -1.00 0.24 6.72
CA GLY A 121 -0.54 -0.29 8.00
C GLY A 121 0.98 -0.21 8.16
N GLY A 122 1.56 -1.02 9.05
CA GLY A 122 3.03 -1.05 9.28
C GLY A 122 3.81 -1.65 8.12
N GLU A 123 3.20 -2.52 7.32
CA GLU A 123 3.85 -3.28 6.27
C GLU A 123 4.14 -2.45 5.03
N VAL A 124 5.31 -2.69 4.43
CA VAL A 124 5.73 -2.14 3.14
C VAL A 124 5.34 -3.11 2.04
N LEU A 125 4.31 -2.77 1.26
CA LEU A 125 3.77 -3.62 0.20
C LEU A 125 3.81 -2.89 -1.14
N VAL A 126 3.85 -3.66 -2.23
CA VAL A 126 3.58 -3.13 -3.56
C VAL A 126 2.11 -2.74 -3.65
N ARG A 127 1.83 -1.47 -3.96
CA ARG A 127 0.46 -0.93 -4.01
C ARG A 127 0.21 -0.17 -5.30
N ASN A 128 -1.02 -0.21 -5.78
CA ASN A 128 -1.46 0.61 -6.91
C ASN A 128 -1.79 2.07 -6.50
N THR A 129 -1.73 2.38 -5.21
CA THR A 129 -1.95 3.73 -4.66
C THR A 129 -0.71 4.59 -4.65
N ALA A 130 0.49 3.95 -4.70
CA ALA A 130 1.76 4.63 -4.93
C ALA A 130 2.72 3.68 -5.66
N TYR A 131 3.24 4.09 -6.79
CA TYR A 131 4.11 3.30 -7.64
C TYR A 131 4.97 4.20 -8.53
N PHE A 132 5.97 3.63 -9.18
CA PHE A 132 6.78 4.33 -10.16
C PHE A 132 6.41 3.90 -11.57
N ALA A 133 6.37 4.87 -12.50
CA ALA A 133 6.14 4.63 -13.91
C ALA A 133 6.89 5.63 -14.78
N LEU A 134 7.30 5.19 -15.96
CA LEU A 134 7.75 6.09 -17.00
C LEU A 134 6.55 6.86 -17.55
N ARG A 135 6.62 8.18 -17.57
CA ARG A 135 5.58 9.05 -18.12
C ARG A 135 6.17 9.96 -19.18
N LEU A 136 5.45 10.06 -20.29
CA LEU A 136 5.78 11.02 -21.33
C LEU A 136 5.61 12.43 -20.78
N GLN A 137 6.59 13.29 -21.08
CA GLN A 137 6.53 14.70 -20.74
C GLN A 137 5.72 15.43 -21.80
N LYS A 138 4.82 16.32 -21.39
CA LYS A 138 4.16 17.22 -22.31
C LYS A 138 5.15 18.27 -22.79
N ASP A 139 5.41 18.29 -24.06
CA ASP A 139 6.47 19.12 -24.58
C ASP A 139 6.08 20.55 -24.90
N TYR A 140 4.80 20.89 -24.96
CA TYR A 140 4.49 22.26 -25.33
C TYR A 140 3.08 22.72 -24.99
N ILE A 141 3.00 23.87 -24.30
CA ILE A 141 1.84 24.76 -24.36
C ILE A 141 2.26 25.88 -25.30
N ASN A 142 1.67 25.98 -26.48
CA ASN A 142 1.95 27.12 -27.34
C ASN A 142 1.43 28.42 -26.70
N GLY A 143 1.96 29.57 -27.11
CA GLY A 143 1.60 30.88 -26.54
C GLY A 143 0.11 31.24 -26.62
N SER A 144 -0.73 30.45 -27.28
CA SER A 144 -2.19 30.58 -27.36
C SER A 144 -2.92 29.68 -26.35
N GLY A 145 -2.20 28.97 -25.49
CA GLY A 145 -2.80 28.09 -24.46
C GLY A 145 -3.31 26.75 -25.01
N ASN A 146 -3.11 26.44 -26.27
CA ASN A 146 -3.49 25.17 -26.87
C ASN A 146 -2.39 24.13 -26.64
N THR A 147 -2.76 22.98 -26.12
CA THR A 147 -1.87 21.84 -26.08
C THR A 147 -1.70 21.29 -27.48
N VAL A 148 -0.49 21.38 -28.01
CA VAL A 148 -0.13 20.68 -29.25
C VAL A 148 0.33 19.29 -28.81
N TYR A 149 -0.44 18.26 -29.15
CA TYR A 149 0.07 16.90 -29.14
C TYR A 149 0.93 16.75 -30.38
N LEU A 150 2.21 16.50 -30.18
CA LEU A 150 3.04 16.03 -31.28
C LEU A 150 2.53 14.63 -31.67
N PRO A 151 2.49 14.31 -32.98
CA PRO A 151 2.27 12.95 -33.43
C PRO A 151 3.26 11.99 -32.73
N ASP A 152 2.88 10.74 -32.61
CA ASP A 152 3.67 9.66 -31.92
C ASP A 152 5.11 9.53 -32.47
N ASP A 153 5.47 10.19 -33.57
CA ASP A 153 6.75 10.12 -34.25
C ASP A 153 7.80 11.14 -33.78
N ASP A 154 7.41 12.15 -32.97
CA ASP A 154 8.39 13.13 -32.45
C ASP A 154 8.78 12.81 -31.00
N VAL A 155 9.57 11.75 -30.84
CA VAL A 155 10.15 11.29 -29.57
C VAL A 155 11.37 12.16 -29.21
N SER A 156 11.21 13.49 -29.19
CA SER A 156 12.33 14.39 -28.94
C SER A 156 12.77 14.44 -27.46
N ARG A 157 11.93 13.97 -26.53
CA ARG A 157 12.28 13.89 -25.10
C ARG A 157 12.03 12.51 -24.51
N PRO A 158 13.02 11.97 -23.79
CA PRO A 158 12.86 10.68 -23.15
C PRO A 158 11.75 10.76 -22.06
N PRO A 159 10.97 9.70 -21.87
CA PRO A 159 10.01 9.63 -20.78
C PRO A 159 10.75 9.78 -19.43
N LYS A 160 10.16 10.51 -18.50
CA LYS A 160 10.71 10.66 -17.14
C LYS A 160 10.13 9.61 -16.21
N MET A 161 10.97 9.14 -15.29
CA MET A 161 10.52 8.35 -14.18
C MET A 161 9.72 9.23 -13.21
N CYS A 162 8.47 8.83 -12.94
CA CYS A 162 7.57 9.56 -12.07
C CYS A 162 7.12 8.68 -10.90
N LEU A 163 7.01 9.30 -9.73
CA LEU A 163 6.22 8.79 -8.63
C LEU A 163 4.75 9.05 -8.95
N CYS A 164 3.96 7.99 -9.04
CA CYS A 164 2.52 8.05 -9.25
C CYS A 164 1.81 7.84 -7.91
N ILE A 165 1.05 8.85 -7.45
CA ILE A 165 0.21 8.74 -6.23
C ILE A 165 -1.25 8.81 -6.66
N ARG A 166 -2.01 7.75 -6.29
CA ARG A 166 -3.42 7.62 -6.61
C ARG A 166 -4.28 7.90 -5.39
N MET A 167 -5.29 8.75 -5.56
CA MET A 167 -6.24 9.14 -4.53
C MET A 167 -7.64 9.33 -5.11
N GLN A 168 -8.65 9.41 -4.28
CA GLN A 168 -10.01 9.73 -4.67
C GLN A 168 -10.45 11.06 -4.06
N VAL A 169 -11.37 11.74 -4.74
CA VAL A 169 -11.98 12.97 -4.25
C VAL A 169 -13.49 12.83 -4.34
N GLN A 170 -14.20 13.14 -3.26
CA GLN A 170 -15.64 13.38 -3.31
C GLN A 170 -15.87 14.85 -3.66
N LEU A 171 -16.35 15.13 -4.85
CA LEU A 171 -16.69 16.49 -5.26
C LEU A 171 -18.02 16.92 -4.65
N PRO A 172 -18.16 18.18 -4.24
CA PRO A 172 -19.37 18.68 -3.60
C PRO A 172 -20.50 18.83 -4.63
N LYS A 173 -21.70 18.34 -4.30
CA LYS A 173 -22.88 18.47 -5.16
C LYS A 173 -23.33 19.93 -5.27
N GLY A 174 -23.55 20.38 -6.51
CA GLY A 174 -24.09 21.73 -6.78
C GLY A 174 -23.18 22.92 -6.36
N LYS A 175 -21.93 22.67 -5.94
CA LYS A 175 -21.00 23.71 -5.48
C LYS A 175 -19.75 23.75 -6.36
N LEU A 176 -19.93 24.09 -7.65
CA LEU A 176 -18.86 24.07 -8.64
C LEU A 176 -17.63 24.90 -8.27
N ARG A 177 -17.81 26.09 -7.68
CA ARG A 177 -16.68 26.91 -7.21
C ARG A 177 -15.81 26.18 -6.19
N LYS A 178 -16.42 25.36 -5.33
CA LYS A 178 -15.69 24.56 -4.34
C LYS A 178 -14.97 23.39 -5.01
N ALA A 179 -15.58 22.73 -6.00
CA ALA A 179 -14.90 21.70 -6.78
C ALA A 179 -13.66 22.25 -7.51
N ILE A 180 -13.77 23.47 -8.10
CA ILE A 180 -12.64 24.18 -8.71
C ILE A 180 -11.55 24.46 -7.68
N GLN A 181 -11.93 24.94 -6.48
CA GLN A 181 -10.98 25.18 -5.39
C GLN A 181 -10.26 23.87 -5.04
N MET A 182 -11.00 22.77 -4.84
CA MET A 182 -10.42 21.48 -4.45
C MET A 182 -9.44 20.95 -5.51
N LEU A 183 -9.84 20.93 -6.77
CA LEU A 183 -9.05 20.29 -7.84
C LEU A 183 -7.94 21.19 -8.38
N CYS A 184 -8.18 22.50 -8.48
CA CYS A 184 -7.28 23.41 -9.19
C CYS A 184 -6.44 24.31 -8.28
N ARG A 185 -6.68 24.28 -6.97
CA ARG A 185 -5.93 25.08 -5.99
C ARG A 185 -5.41 24.25 -4.84
N ASP A 186 -6.29 23.60 -4.08
CA ASP A 186 -5.93 22.95 -2.82
C ASP A 186 -5.04 21.73 -3.06
N LEU A 187 -5.38 20.87 -4.01
CA LEU A 187 -4.56 19.69 -4.35
C LEU A 187 -3.21 20.05 -4.99
N PRO A 188 -3.14 20.94 -6.02
CA PRO A 188 -1.84 21.39 -6.51
C PRO A 188 -0.95 21.98 -5.42
N ALA A 189 -1.51 22.82 -4.53
CA ALA A 189 -0.77 23.38 -3.42
C ALA A 189 -0.26 22.30 -2.43
N ALA A 190 -1.04 21.25 -2.19
CA ALA A 190 -0.59 20.13 -1.36
C ALA A 190 0.57 19.36 -2.02
N VAL A 191 0.52 19.16 -3.35
CA VAL A 191 1.62 18.54 -4.11
C VAL A 191 2.87 19.42 -4.06
N ASP A 192 2.74 20.72 -4.26
CA ASP A 192 3.87 21.67 -4.18
C ASP A 192 4.50 21.66 -2.79
N MET A 193 3.68 21.68 -1.74
CA MET A 193 4.16 21.62 -0.36
C MET A 193 4.85 20.29 -0.05
N PHE A 194 4.33 19.18 -0.55
CA PHE A 194 4.96 17.87 -0.42
C PHE A 194 6.35 17.86 -1.04
N ILE A 195 6.49 18.37 -2.26
CA ILE A 195 7.79 18.46 -2.96
C ILE A 195 8.74 19.38 -2.18
N ALA A 196 8.29 20.58 -1.82
CA ALA A 196 9.13 21.57 -1.15
C ALA A 196 9.62 21.13 0.24
N ARG A 197 8.85 20.26 0.91
CA ARG A 197 9.14 19.78 2.27
C ARG A 197 9.51 18.29 2.31
N PHE A 198 9.87 17.71 1.18
CA PHE A 198 10.25 16.30 1.12
C PHE A 198 11.49 16.03 1.97
N ASP A 199 11.36 15.11 2.94
CA ASP A 199 12.44 14.77 3.86
C ASP A 199 13.32 13.67 3.25
N ILE A 200 14.32 14.10 2.47
CA ILE A 200 15.27 13.19 1.81
C ILE A 200 16.11 12.39 2.82
N VAL A 201 16.31 12.91 4.04
CA VAL A 201 17.08 12.21 5.08
C VAL A 201 16.28 11.01 5.58
N LYS A 202 15.02 11.22 5.94
CA LYS A 202 14.12 10.11 6.34
C LYS A 202 13.86 9.15 5.20
N PHE A 203 13.74 9.65 3.96
CA PHE A 203 13.65 8.81 2.77
C PHE A 203 14.84 7.85 2.69
N ASN A 204 16.06 8.37 2.79
CA ASN A 204 17.27 7.55 2.75
C ASN A 204 17.36 6.56 3.92
N GLN A 205 16.85 6.92 5.09
CA GLN A 205 16.72 5.99 6.23
C GLN A 205 15.74 4.85 5.92
N ALA A 206 14.61 5.13 5.26
CA ALA A 206 13.65 4.11 4.85
C ALA A 206 14.25 3.15 3.81
N ILE A 207 15.02 3.67 2.85
CA ILE A 207 15.72 2.85 1.85
C ILE A 207 16.81 1.99 2.52
N ALA A 208 17.59 2.56 3.43
CA ALA A 208 18.60 1.82 4.18
C ALA A 208 17.99 0.72 5.06
N LEU A 209 16.83 1.00 5.67
CA LEU A 209 16.07 0.01 6.43
C LEU A 209 15.60 -1.14 5.52
N SER A 210 14.98 -0.84 4.38
CA SER A 210 14.53 -1.86 3.42
C SER A 210 15.68 -2.75 2.95
N LYS A 211 16.85 -2.17 2.68
CA LYS A 211 18.06 -2.93 2.36
C LYS A 211 18.48 -3.85 3.52
N LYS A 212 18.48 -3.33 4.74
CA LYS A 212 18.80 -4.11 5.94
C LYS A 212 17.85 -5.30 6.11
N GLN A 213 16.55 -5.09 5.91
CA GLN A 213 15.52 -6.13 5.95
C GLN A 213 15.78 -7.20 4.89
N ALA A 214 16.12 -6.79 3.66
CA ALA A 214 16.47 -7.70 2.57
C ALA A 214 17.74 -8.51 2.88
N ASP A 215 18.77 -7.89 3.46
CA ASP A 215 20.02 -8.54 3.85
C ASP A 215 19.77 -9.63 4.93
N ILE A 216 18.95 -9.31 5.95
CA ILE A 216 18.59 -10.29 7.00
C ILE A 216 17.75 -11.42 6.40
N ARG A 217 16.80 -11.14 5.52
CA ARG A 217 15.99 -12.15 4.85
C ARG A 217 16.84 -13.07 3.97
N ALA A 218 17.81 -12.52 3.25
CA ALA A 218 18.77 -13.29 2.46
C ALA A 218 19.66 -14.18 3.33
N TRP A 219 20.03 -13.71 4.53
CA TRP A 219 20.77 -14.51 5.51
C TRP A 219 19.92 -15.67 6.03
N LEU A 220 18.62 -15.45 6.36
CA LEU A 220 17.69 -16.51 6.80
C LEU A 220 17.56 -17.62 5.74
N GLN A 221 17.53 -17.27 4.47
CA GLN A 221 17.45 -18.27 3.38
C GLN A 221 18.66 -19.19 3.28
N LYS A 222 19.85 -18.73 3.74
CA LYS A 222 21.13 -19.45 3.66
C LYS A 222 21.55 -20.08 4.99
N SER A 223 20.77 -19.85 6.05
CA SER A 223 21.08 -20.30 7.42
C SER A 223 20.10 -21.36 7.91
N ASP A 224 20.41 -21.96 9.06
CA ASP A 224 19.51 -22.89 9.76
C ASP A 224 18.44 -22.16 10.60
N TYR A 225 18.14 -20.91 10.27
CA TYR A 225 17.14 -20.10 10.97
C TYR A 225 15.97 -19.76 10.05
N CYS A 226 14.80 -19.54 10.64
CA CYS A 226 13.57 -19.20 9.91
C CYS A 226 13.01 -17.83 10.31
N ALA A 227 13.41 -17.25 11.44
CA ALA A 227 13.03 -15.92 11.86
C ALA A 227 14.14 -15.26 12.67
N PHE A 228 14.14 -13.92 12.68
CA PHE A 228 15.03 -13.07 13.47
C PHE A 228 14.24 -11.91 14.07
N ILE A 229 14.43 -11.64 15.36
CA ILE A 229 13.82 -10.54 16.10
C ILE A 229 14.93 -9.70 16.72
N ALA A 230 15.06 -8.45 16.28
CA ALA A 230 16.08 -7.55 16.81
C ALA A 230 15.77 -7.09 18.23
N ASN A 231 16.80 -6.94 19.04
CA ASN A 231 16.69 -6.27 20.33
C ASN A 231 16.23 -4.82 20.13
N GLY A 232 15.37 -4.34 21.01
CA GLY A 232 14.77 -3.02 20.92
C GLY A 232 13.46 -2.97 20.12
N SER A 233 13.05 -4.05 19.46
CA SER A 233 11.77 -4.09 18.75
C SER A 233 10.58 -3.94 19.68
N ILE A 234 9.55 -3.21 19.24
CA ILE A 234 8.27 -3.05 19.96
C ILE A 234 7.26 -4.02 19.36
N LEU A 235 7.10 -5.18 19.99
CA LEU A 235 6.24 -6.24 19.46
C LEU A 235 4.75 -6.00 19.70
N PRO A 236 4.30 -5.50 20.87
CA PRO A 236 2.88 -5.31 21.15
C PRO A 236 2.26 -4.18 20.32
N ARG A 237 0.96 -4.38 19.96
CA ARG A 237 0.14 -3.39 19.26
C ARG A 237 -0.92 -2.79 20.17
N ALA A 238 -1.31 -1.56 19.89
CA ALA A 238 -2.45 -0.92 20.55
C ALA A 238 -3.75 -1.66 20.19
N LYS A 239 -4.67 -1.81 21.17
CA LYS A 239 -5.87 -2.66 21.04
C LYS A 239 -6.78 -2.32 19.86
N THR A 240 -6.78 -1.08 19.41
CA THR A 240 -7.71 -0.59 18.37
C THR A 240 -7.02 -0.22 17.07
N THR A 241 -5.69 -0.35 17.02
CA THR A 241 -4.88 0.03 15.84
C THR A 241 -3.69 -0.92 15.74
N ASP A 242 -3.09 -1.02 14.55
CA ASP A 242 -1.84 -1.76 14.35
C ASP A 242 -0.60 -0.92 14.70
N LEU A 243 -0.77 0.18 15.39
CA LEU A 243 0.35 1.01 15.84
C LEU A 243 1.08 0.37 17.03
N PRO A 244 2.39 0.60 17.16
CA PRO A 244 3.15 0.11 18.31
C PRO A 244 2.55 0.62 19.62
N LEU A 245 2.47 -0.27 20.61
CA LEU A 245 1.93 0.09 21.93
C LEU A 245 2.86 1.07 22.62
N THR A 246 2.38 2.26 22.91
CA THR A 246 3.13 3.28 23.65
C THR A 246 3.50 2.80 25.04
N GLY A 247 4.78 2.92 25.41
CA GLY A 247 5.29 2.49 26.72
C GLY A 247 5.48 0.97 26.84
N ALA A 248 5.36 0.20 25.76
CA ALA A 248 5.68 -1.21 25.78
C ALA A 248 7.17 -1.44 26.09
N ILE A 249 7.46 -2.54 26.77
CA ILE A 249 8.84 -2.98 27.03
C ILE A 249 9.42 -3.48 25.70
N PRO A 250 10.56 -2.93 25.24
CA PRO A 250 11.24 -3.41 24.05
C PRO A 250 11.67 -4.87 24.19
N PHE A 251 11.63 -5.60 23.09
CA PHE A 251 12.11 -6.97 23.04
C PHE A 251 13.62 -7.01 23.37
N CYS A 252 13.99 -7.96 24.19
CA CYS A 252 15.38 -8.24 24.52
C CYS A 252 15.59 -9.77 24.47
N SER A 253 16.58 -10.20 23.69
CA SER A 253 17.00 -11.59 23.63
C SER A 253 17.61 -12.04 24.96
N THR A 254 17.50 -13.33 25.28
CA THR A 254 18.26 -13.91 26.40
C THR A 254 19.75 -13.93 26.06
N PRO A 255 20.66 -13.80 27.06
CA PRO A 255 22.11 -13.81 26.80
C PRO A 255 22.60 -15.04 26.02
N ASN A 256 22.00 -16.21 26.27
CA ASN A 256 22.37 -17.47 25.61
C ASN A 256 21.70 -17.64 24.22
N GLY A 257 20.73 -16.83 23.88
CA GLY A 257 20.00 -16.86 22.59
C GLY A 257 20.33 -15.66 21.71
N GLU A 258 21.15 -14.72 22.17
CA GLU A 258 21.54 -13.56 21.39
C GLU A 258 22.52 -13.93 20.28
N ILE A 259 22.24 -13.47 19.08
CA ILE A 259 23.14 -13.55 17.93
C ILE A 259 23.23 -12.20 17.24
N GLU A 260 24.27 -12.02 16.46
CA GLU A 260 24.41 -10.84 15.60
C GLU A 260 24.23 -11.24 14.13
N VAL A 261 23.29 -10.58 13.45
CA VAL A 261 22.94 -10.82 12.04
C VAL A 261 23.02 -9.51 11.29
N CYS A 262 23.85 -9.42 10.27
CA CYS A 262 24.03 -8.21 9.44
C CYS A 262 24.31 -6.94 10.29
N GLY A 263 25.05 -7.07 11.41
CA GLY A 263 25.35 -5.97 12.32
C GLY A 263 24.18 -5.57 13.25
N VAL A 264 23.18 -6.44 13.42
CA VAL A 264 22.05 -6.25 14.33
C VAL A 264 22.04 -7.38 15.36
N ARG A 265 21.94 -7.03 16.65
CA ARG A 265 21.80 -8.01 17.73
C ARG A 265 20.34 -8.37 17.98
N GLY A 266 20.07 -9.63 18.21
CA GLY A 266 18.72 -10.11 18.47
C GLY A 266 18.67 -11.61 18.68
N MET A 267 17.48 -12.17 18.63
CA MET A 267 17.21 -13.61 18.75
C MET A 267 16.85 -14.16 17.36
N ALA A 268 17.46 -15.28 16.98
CA ALA A 268 17.04 -16.03 15.81
C ALA A 268 16.39 -17.35 16.19
N ILE A 269 15.34 -17.72 15.46
CA ILE A 269 14.59 -18.95 15.66
C ILE A 269 15.09 -19.97 14.64
N ARG A 270 15.58 -21.12 15.16
CA ARG A 270 16.10 -22.20 14.31
C ARG A 270 15.00 -22.91 13.54
N ARG A 271 15.36 -23.46 12.40
CA ARG A 271 14.54 -24.45 11.68
C ARG A 271 14.40 -25.71 12.54
N GLY A 272 13.34 -26.48 12.30
CA GLY A 272 12.94 -27.61 13.11
C GLY A 272 11.78 -27.25 14.04
N VAL A 273 11.68 -27.92 15.18
CA VAL A 273 10.58 -27.70 16.13
C VAL A 273 11.03 -26.74 17.23
N THR A 274 10.42 -25.56 17.28
CA THR A 274 10.60 -24.57 18.35
C THR A 274 9.30 -24.42 19.12
N VAL A 275 9.34 -24.59 20.44
CA VAL A 275 8.17 -24.44 21.31
C VAL A 275 8.28 -23.15 22.11
N ILE A 276 7.27 -22.27 21.97
CA ILE A 276 7.15 -21.03 22.73
C ILE A 276 6.22 -21.29 23.92
N THR A 277 6.76 -21.27 25.13
CA THR A 277 6.01 -21.57 26.36
C THR A 277 5.99 -20.38 27.32
N GLY A 278 5.06 -20.38 28.25
CA GLY A 278 4.94 -19.36 29.29
C GLY A 278 3.51 -19.28 29.84
N GLY A 279 3.34 -18.63 30.98
CA GLY A 279 2.05 -18.37 31.61
C GLY A 279 1.14 -17.45 30.79
N GLY A 280 -0.09 -17.23 31.29
CA GLY A 280 -0.98 -16.22 30.73
C GLY A 280 -0.32 -14.84 30.73
N TYR A 281 -0.61 -14.05 29.70
CA TYR A 281 -0.08 -12.67 29.52
C TYR A 281 1.47 -12.57 29.45
N SER A 282 2.18 -13.66 29.20
CA SER A 282 3.65 -13.64 29.06
C SER A 282 4.16 -13.15 27.70
N GLY A 283 3.26 -12.82 26.76
CA GLY A 283 3.60 -12.29 25.43
C GLY A 283 3.83 -13.35 24.34
N LYS A 284 3.44 -14.63 24.55
CA LYS A 284 3.59 -15.71 23.56
C LYS A 284 2.94 -15.38 22.23
N SER A 285 1.64 -15.08 22.25
CA SER A 285 0.88 -14.73 21.04
C SER A 285 1.42 -13.44 20.41
N THR A 286 1.81 -12.43 21.22
CA THR A 286 2.45 -11.21 20.71
C THR A 286 3.77 -11.51 19.97
N LEU A 287 4.57 -12.44 20.46
CA LEU A 287 5.79 -12.86 19.77
C LEU A 287 5.47 -13.63 18.49
N LEU A 288 4.48 -14.55 18.53
CA LEU A 288 4.04 -15.31 17.37
C LEU A 288 3.47 -14.38 16.28
N ASP A 289 2.65 -13.40 16.68
CA ASP A 289 2.12 -12.37 15.78
C ASP A 289 3.23 -11.53 15.12
N ALA A 290 4.27 -11.17 15.88
CA ALA A 290 5.40 -10.44 15.34
C ALA A 290 6.21 -11.29 14.34
N ILE A 291 6.38 -12.60 14.62
CA ILE A 291 7.02 -13.54 13.69
C ILE A 291 6.15 -13.69 12.44
N SER A 292 4.83 -13.82 12.59
CA SER A 292 3.91 -13.92 11.47
C SER A 292 3.95 -12.69 10.58
N ALA A 293 3.90 -11.48 11.16
CA ALA A 293 4.01 -10.22 10.43
C ALA A 293 5.37 -10.04 9.74
N GLY A 294 6.42 -10.66 10.28
CA GLY A 294 7.80 -10.56 9.77
C GLY A 294 8.05 -11.15 8.38
N ILE A 295 7.04 -11.78 7.74
CA ILE A 295 7.10 -12.16 6.32
C ILE A 295 7.12 -10.93 5.41
N TYR A 296 6.60 -9.79 5.88
CA TYR A 296 6.65 -8.50 5.20
C TYR A 296 7.77 -7.62 5.73
N ASP A 297 8.21 -6.67 4.93
CA ASP A 297 9.03 -5.57 5.40
C ASP A 297 8.15 -4.55 6.14
N HIS A 298 8.68 -3.90 7.16
CA HIS A 298 7.96 -2.91 7.97
C HIS A 298 8.56 -1.51 7.78
N CYS A 299 7.71 -0.48 7.82
CA CYS A 299 8.13 0.91 7.64
C CYS A 299 8.84 1.46 8.88
N LEU A 300 9.55 2.57 8.73
CA LEU A 300 10.18 3.29 9.84
C LEU A 300 9.15 3.69 10.91
N GLY A 301 9.46 3.42 12.17
CA GLY A 301 8.62 3.76 13.33
C GLY A 301 7.54 2.74 13.62
N ASP A 302 7.49 1.62 12.88
CA ASP A 302 6.54 0.54 13.14
C ASP A 302 6.87 -0.28 14.40
N GLY A 303 8.11 -0.27 14.86
CA GLY A 303 8.56 -1.03 16.01
C GLY A 303 8.91 -2.50 15.72
N ARG A 304 8.42 -3.06 14.62
CA ARG A 304 8.75 -4.42 14.14
C ARG A 304 9.65 -4.40 12.90
N GLU A 305 10.32 -3.28 12.64
CA GLU A 305 11.14 -3.08 11.44
C GLU A 305 12.16 -4.19 11.20
N LEU A 306 12.73 -4.73 12.27
CA LEU A 306 13.73 -5.79 12.22
C LEU A 306 13.25 -7.11 12.87
N CYS A 307 11.93 -7.36 12.81
CA CYS A 307 11.34 -8.66 13.00
C CYS A 307 11.16 -9.29 11.61
N ILE A 308 12.06 -10.17 11.22
CA ILE A 308 12.13 -10.71 9.86
C ILE A 308 11.92 -12.22 9.90
N THR A 309 11.01 -12.71 9.09
CA THR A 309 10.69 -14.15 8.97
C THR A 309 10.90 -14.60 7.53
N ASP A 310 11.19 -15.88 7.34
CA ASP A 310 11.22 -16.51 6.02
C ASP A 310 9.89 -16.22 5.30
N ALA A 311 9.96 -15.66 4.09
CA ALA A 311 8.77 -15.20 3.36
C ALA A 311 7.78 -16.32 3.01
N SER A 312 8.19 -17.59 3.13
CA SER A 312 7.33 -18.76 2.92
C SER A 312 6.58 -19.20 4.20
N ALA A 313 6.75 -18.48 5.34
CA ALA A 313 6.06 -18.83 6.58
C ALA A 313 4.55 -18.66 6.45
N MET A 314 3.80 -19.61 6.99
CA MET A 314 2.34 -19.57 7.06
C MET A 314 1.85 -19.82 8.48
N THR A 315 0.84 -19.06 8.88
CA THR A 315 0.15 -19.25 10.16
C THR A 315 -0.95 -20.30 9.98
N ILE A 316 -0.97 -21.26 10.87
CA ILE A 316 -1.90 -22.37 10.89
C ILE A 316 -2.85 -22.21 12.10
N SER A 317 -4.15 -22.19 11.82
CA SER A 317 -5.19 -22.16 12.83
C SER A 317 -6.09 -23.40 12.74
N ALA A 318 -6.73 -23.74 13.86
CA ALA A 318 -7.81 -24.69 13.91
C ALA A 318 -9.13 -23.94 13.69
N GLU A 319 -9.91 -24.33 12.70
CA GLU A 319 -11.17 -23.68 12.31
C GLU A 319 -12.32 -24.67 12.33
N ASP A 320 -13.11 -24.68 13.42
CA ASP A 320 -14.29 -25.53 13.50
C ASP A 320 -15.33 -25.11 12.44
N GLY A 321 -15.89 -26.12 11.75
CA GLY A 321 -16.90 -25.89 10.72
C GLY A 321 -16.35 -25.51 9.34
N ARG A 322 -15.04 -25.47 9.14
CA ARG A 322 -14.44 -25.20 7.82
C ARG A 322 -14.80 -26.30 6.81
N SER A 323 -15.12 -25.91 5.59
CA SER A 323 -15.22 -26.86 4.46
C SER A 323 -13.82 -27.22 3.97
N VAL A 324 -13.57 -28.51 3.80
CA VAL A 324 -12.32 -29.09 3.25
C VAL A 324 -12.70 -29.97 2.07
N LYS A 325 -11.95 -29.93 0.96
CA LYS A 325 -12.18 -30.74 -0.23
C LYS A 325 -10.88 -31.34 -0.74
N SER A 326 -10.86 -32.68 -0.86
CA SER A 326 -9.80 -33.46 -1.49
C SER A 326 -8.41 -33.17 -0.94
N VAL A 327 -8.27 -33.12 0.40
CA VAL A 327 -6.99 -32.88 1.09
C VAL A 327 -6.48 -34.19 1.71
N ASN A 328 -5.21 -34.51 1.50
CA ASN A 328 -4.58 -35.65 2.16
C ASN A 328 -4.16 -35.29 3.58
N ILE A 329 -4.94 -35.70 4.57
CA ILE A 329 -4.66 -35.50 6.00
C ILE A 329 -4.06 -36.75 6.69
N SER A 330 -3.79 -37.82 5.93
CA SER A 330 -3.28 -39.07 6.46
C SER A 330 -1.93 -39.00 7.21
N PRO A 331 -1.05 -38.01 6.99
CA PRO A 331 0.14 -37.82 7.82
C PRO A 331 -0.18 -37.53 9.29
N PHE A 332 -1.33 -36.92 9.59
CA PHE A 332 -1.76 -36.54 10.93
C PHE A 332 -2.86 -37.46 11.46
N ILE A 333 -3.82 -37.80 10.62
CA ILE A 333 -5.00 -38.58 11.01
C ILE A 333 -5.08 -39.82 10.14
N LYS A 334 -4.74 -40.97 10.70
CA LYS A 334 -4.65 -42.24 9.96
C LYS A 334 -6.01 -42.88 9.67
N TRP A 335 -7.01 -42.57 10.49
CA TRP A 335 -8.32 -43.17 10.39
C TRP A 335 -9.40 -42.19 10.85
N LEU A 336 -10.50 -42.15 10.12
CA LEU A 336 -11.74 -41.45 10.48
C LEU A 336 -12.96 -42.38 10.22
N PRO A 337 -14.00 -42.33 11.07
CA PRO A 337 -15.24 -43.05 10.81
C PRO A 337 -15.88 -42.56 9.50
N GLY A 338 -15.97 -43.46 8.49
CA GLY A 338 -16.70 -43.19 7.25
C GLY A 338 -16.01 -42.27 6.24
N GLY A 339 -14.69 -41.97 6.38
CA GLY A 339 -13.96 -41.12 5.47
C GLY A 339 -12.59 -41.66 5.06
N ASP A 340 -12.17 -41.35 3.84
CA ASP A 340 -10.77 -41.57 3.39
C ASP A 340 -9.91 -40.38 3.82
N THR A 341 -8.88 -40.63 4.60
CA THR A 341 -7.96 -39.59 5.06
C THR A 341 -6.91 -39.18 4.01
N ARG A 342 -6.79 -39.92 2.93
CA ARG A 342 -5.93 -39.59 1.79
C ARG A 342 -6.61 -38.66 0.78
N ASP A 343 -7.93 -38.67 0.76
CA ASP A 343 -8.78 -37.81 -0.06
C ASP A 343 -9.93 -37.29 0.81
N PHE A 344 -9.56 -36.55 1.85
CA PHE A 344 -10.50 -36.06 2.85
C PHE A 344 -11.34 -34.92 2.33
N SER A 345 -12.67 -35.09 2.44
CA SER A 345 -13.64 -34.05 2.10
C SER A 345 -14.72 -33.99 3.15
N THR A 346 -15.07 -32.80 3.59
CA THR A 346 -16.18 -32.51 4.51
C THR A 346 -16.65 -31.07 4.36
N ASP A 347 -17.94 -30.84 4.61
CA ASP A 347 -18.47 -29.47 4.67
C ASP A 347 -18.28 -28.83 6.06
N HIS A 348 -18.01 -29.65 7.09
CA HIS A 348 -17.87 -29.21 8.48
C HIS A 348 -16.73 -29.98 9.16
N ALA A 349 -15.52 -29.50 9.00
CA ALA A 349 -14.35 -30.08 9.67
C ALA A 349 -14.34 -29.72 11.17
N SER A 350 -13.92 -30.66 12.01
CA SER A 350 -13.55 -30.33 13.40
C SER A 350 -12.25 -29.56 13.46
N GLY A 351 -11.94 -28.91 14.58
CA GLY A 351 -10.70 -28.13 14.74
C GLY A 351 -9.45 -28.92 14.40
N SER A 352 -9.35 -30.20 14.83
CA SER A 352 -8.18 -31.04 14.50
C SER A 352 -8.07 -31.43 13.02
N THR A 353 -9.20 -31.70 12.35
CA THR A 353 -9.21 -32.05 10.93
C THR A 353 -8.97 -30.83 10.05
N SER A 354 -9.51 -29.67 10.42
CA SER A 354 -9.22 -28.40 9.72
C SER A 354 -7.77 -27.98 9.87
N GLN A 355 -7.19 -28.14 11.06
CA GLN A 355 -5.78 -27.83 11.29
C GLN A 355 -4.85 -28.76 10.48
N ALA A 356 -5.15 -30.06 10.44
CA ALA A 356 -4.41 -31.02 9.62
C ALA A 356 -4.50 -30.66 8.12
N ALA A 357 -5.67 -30.27 7.65
CA ALA A 357 -5.86 -29.81 6.26
C ALA A 357 -5.09 -28.52 5.99
N ASN A 358 -5.16 -27.51 6.90
CA ASN A 358 -4.39 -26.26 6.78
C ASN A 358 -2.88 -26.50 6.67
N ILE A 359 -2.34 -27.44 7.46
CA ILE A 359 -0.92 -27.78 7.39
C ILE A 359 -0.57 -28.38 6.03
N MET A 360 -1.37 -29.33 5.53
CA MET A 360 -1.09 -29.97 4.24
C MET A 360 -1.20 -28.97 3.09
N GLU A 361 -2.22 -28.14 3.07
CA GLU A 361 -2.39 -27.09 2.07
C GLU A 361 -1.23 -26.07 2.11
N ALA A 362 -0.79 -25.67 3.31
CA ALA A 362 0.36 -24.78 3.46
C ALA A 362 1.66 -25.41 2.91
N VAL A 363 1.88 -26.70 3.19
CA VAL A 363 3.04 -27.44 2.65
C VAL A 363 2.96 -27.55 1.13
N ASP A 364 1.80 -27.85 0.57
CA ASP A 364 1.58 -27.92 -0.87
C ASP A 364 1.80 -26.57 -1.56
N CYS A 365 1.49 -25.47 -0.88
CA CYS A 365 1.82 -24.10 -1.29
C CYS A 365 3.30 -23.72 -1.13
N GLY A 366 4.13 -24.62 -0.59
CA GLY A 366 5.57 -24.40 -0.42
C GLY A 366 5.99 -23.72 0.88
N ALA A 367 5.11 -23.69 1.90
CA ALA A 367 5.48 -23.19 3.21
C ALA A 367 6.62 -24.05 3.81
N LYS A 368 7.65 -23.38 4.33
CA LYS A 368 8.75 -24.04 5.06
C LYS A 368 8.55 -23.88 6.55
N PRO A 369 8.43 -22.67 7.14
CA PRO A 369 8.02 -22.52 8.53
C PRO A 369 6.48 -22.52 8.63
N LEU A 370 5.99 -23.26 9.62
CA LEU A 370 4.59 -23.25 10.01
C LEU A 370 4.48 -22.65 11.42
N LEU A 371 3.67 -21.62 11.58
CA LEU A 371 3.41 -20.93 12.83
C LEU A 371 2.06 -21.41 13.38
N ILE A 372 2.11 -22.16 14.48
CA ILE A 372 0.93 -22.84 15.03
C ILE A 372 0.65 -22.29 16.43
N ASP A 373 -0.58 -21.78 16.68
CA ASP A 373 -1.08 -21.36 18.01
C ASP A 373 -2.13 -22.33 18.52
#